data_f116b7a3b541170fcc7f5ac284e4405f
#
_entry.id   f116b7a3b541170fcc7f5ac284e4405f
#
_cell.length_a   1.000
_cell.length_b   1.000
_cell.length_c   1.000
_cell.angle_alpha   90.00
_cell.angle_beta   90.00
_cell.angle_gamma   90.00
#
_symmetry.space_group_name_H-M   'P 1'
#
loop_
_entity.id
_entity.type
_entity.pdbx_description
1 polymer ?
#
loop_
_entity_poly.entity_id
_entity_poly.type
_entity_poly.pdbx_seq_one_letter_code
_entity_poly.pdbx_strand_id
1 'polypeptide(L)'
;MSAQPRQAGHSAVRTDDAEANFMSRAKYTVLQILYWANAAVLFGFTVSFLRSYGFSNGEAGTICALSNLLGLAGTIFLGLLLDRKKIHLYPLLIFAHFMQAIAISFLFLHAGHSAVTAVCCITSMAISLMVNPLYIKLSVNLNHAKNTVNFGLSRGAGSLSFAFSAWLTGILIQDFSVAVVPFAALTTVVPQLFIIFTAKGGFAEMEKDTAAQNPGISLFSFFMGHPLFVVLILGIAALFAANNTINNFLIVIVNEAGGNYATLGALTFFLALVEFPAMLLYSRQKKRRSSFFLRISFLFFAIKIFAFALSKSVPALFLSAVFQSLSFGLYTPAVVDYINEVIPYEDSAKAQSLASAMAAVGTMIATYASGFMLDRFPVKAVLLALTVVAVFGAGLSIWGTKREK
;
A
#
# COMPACT_ATOMS: atom_id res chain seq x y z
N MET A 1 -13.86 -62.01 25.11
CA MET A 1 -14.64 -60.99 24.36
C MET A 1 -14.55 -59.68 25.14
N SER A 2 -13.63 -58.80 24.76
CA SER A 2 -13.49 -57.48 25.36
C SER A 2 -13.56 -56.45 24.23
N ALA A 3 -14.69 -55.73 24.21
CA ALA A 3 -14.94 -54.65 23.24
C ALA A 3 -14.06 -53.43 23.56
N GLN A 4 -13.36 -52.92 22.56
CA GLN A 4 -12.62 -51.67 22.61
C GLN A 4 -13.56 -50.44 22.51
N PRO A 5 -13.45 -49.43 23.36
CA PRO A 5 -14.01 -48.11 23.12
C PRO A 5 -12.89 -47.14 22.77
N ARG A 6 -12.52 -47.02 21.51
CA ARG A 6 -11.56 -46.01 21.04
C ARG A 6 -11.84 -45.56 19.61
N GLN A 7 -12.84 -44.70 19.41
CA GLN A 7 -12.95 -43.91 18.17
C GLN A 7 -13.62 -42.50 18.33
N ALA A 8 -14.24 -42.20 19.48
CA ALA A 8 -14.92 -40.93 19.65
C ALA A 8 -13.99 -39.71 19.93
N GLY A 9 -12.81 -39.94 20.53
CA GLY A 9 -11.89 -38.84 20.87
C GLY A 9 -11.11 -38.24 19.69
N HIS A 10 -10.86 -39.02 18.61
CA HIS A 10 -10.10 -38.55 17.45
C HIS A 10 -10.92 -37.69 16.47
N SER A 11 -12.23 -37.82 16.46
CA SER A 11 -13.11 -36.99 15.60
C SER A 11 -13.38 -35.64 16.20
N ALA A 12 -13.56 -35.51 17.51
CA ALA A 12 -13.79 -34.26 18.20
C ALA A 12 -12.57 -33.33 18.15
N VAL A 13 -11.35 -33.84 18.39
CA VAL A 13 -10.10 -33.08 18.31
C VAL A 13 -9.85 -32.55 16.87
N ARG A 14 -10.18 -33.35 15.84
CA ARG A 14 -10.05 -32.92 14.44
C ARG A 14 -11.06 -31.81 14.04
N THR A 15 -12.26 -31.85 14.60
CA THR A 15 -13.27 -30.79 14.34
C THR A 15 -12.91 -29.48 15.02
N ASP A 16 -12.44 -29.50 16.26
CA ASP A 16 -12.03 -28.32 17.01
C ASP A 16 -10.81 -27.63 16.36
N ASP A 17 -9.83 -28.38 15.88
CA ASP A 17 -8.68 -27.87 15.14
C ASP A 17 -9.11 -27.25 13.78
N ALA A 18 -10.07 -27.84 13.09
CA ALA A 18 -10.58 -27.35 11.82
C ALA A 18 -11.37 -26.04 12.01
N GLU A 19 -12.18 -25.93 13.05
CA GLU A 19 -12.91 -24.72 13.41
C GLU A 19 -11.98 -23.59 13.85
N ALA A 20 -10.97 -23.87 14.68
CA ALA A 20 -9.96 -22.89 15.10
C ALA A 20 -9.16 -22.35 13.89
N ASN A 21 -8.79 -23.23 12.96
CA ASN A 21 -8.13 -22.88 11.70
C ASN A 21 -9.03 -22.02 10.80
N PHE A 22 -10.30 -22.36 10.67
CA PHE A 22 -11.27 -21.58 9.88
C PHE A 22 -11.47 -20.19 10.49
N MET A 23 -11.64 -20.08 11.80
CA MET A 23 -11.78 -18.80 12.51
C MET A 23 -10.55 -17.91 12.35
N SER A 24 -9.34 -18.47 12.39
CA SER A 24 -8.10 -17.71 12.20
C SER A 24 -7.99 -17.17 10.76
N ARG A 25 -8.36 -17.97 9.76
CA ARG A 25 -8.40 -17.58 8.33
C ARG A 25 -9.40 -16.47 8.09
N ALA A 26 -10.61 -16.59 8.62
CA ALA A 26 -11.67 -15.62 8.49
C ALA A 26 -11.27 -14.27 9.13
N LYS A 27 -10.75 -14.30 10.37
CA LYS A 27 -10.26 -13.11 11.07
C LYS A 27 -9.15 -12.39 10.29
N TYR A 28 -8.17 -13.13 9.76
CA TYR A 28 -7.11 -12.54 8.97
C TYR A 28 -7.62 -11.90 7.67
N THR A 29 -8.56 -12.57 6.98
CA THR A 29 -9.16 -12.02 5.75
C THR A 29 -9.95 -10.75 6.05
N VAL A 30 -10.72 -10.72 7.14
CA VAL A 30 -11.45 -9.52 7.57
C VAL A 30 -10.49 -8.40 7.96
N LEU A 31 -9.36 -8.70 8.63
CA LEU A 31 -8.32 -7.70 8.91
C LEU A 31 -7.75 -7.10 7.62
N GLN A 32 -7.50 -7.90 6.59
CA GLN A 32 -7.06 -7.40 5.28
C GLN A 32 -8.11 -6.51 4.60
N ILE A 33 -9.39 -6.91 4.64
CA ILE A 33 -10.50 -6.12 4.13
C ILE A 33 -10.55 -4.75 4.81
N LEU A 34 -10.56 -4.73 6.15
CA LEU A 34 -10.64 -3.52 6.94
C LEU A 34 -9.40 -2.62 6.79
N TYR A 35 -8.20 -3.22 6.70
CA TYR A 35 -6.97 -2.48 6.49
C TYR A 35 -6.97 -1.74 5.14
N TRP A 36 -7.35 -2.44 4.06
CA TRP A 36 -7.37 -1.82 2.75
C TRP A 36 -8.53 -0.84 2.56
N ALA A 37 -9.65 -1.04 3.26
CA ALA A 37 -10.71 -0.03 3.37
C ALA A 37 -10.19 1.23 4.06
N ASN A 38 -9.49 1.08 5.19
CA ASN A 38 -8.87 2.20 5.90
C ASN A 38 -7.83 2.93 5.03
N ALA A 39 -6.98 2.19 4.32
CA ALA A 39 -6.00 2.74 3.40
C ALA A 39 -6.64 3.58 2.27
N ALA A 40 -7.78 3.11 1.72
CA ALA A 40 -8.52 3.85 0.70
C ALA A 40 -9.03 5.20 1.22
N VAL A 41 -9.55 5.22 2.45
CA VAL A 41 -10.03 6.45 3.09
C VAL A 41 -8.87 7.40 3.37
N LEU A 42 -7.83 6.93 4.05
CA LEU A 42 -6.71 7.78 4.47
C LEU A 42 -5.88 8.27 3.27
N PHE A 43 -5.41 7.39 2.40
CA PHE A 43 -4.55 7.81 1.29
C PHE A 43 -5.31 8.43 0.13
N GLY A 44 -6.58 8.07 -0.06
CA GLY A 44 -7.41 8.62 -1.13
C GLY A 44 -8.00 10.00 -0.81
N PHE A 45 -8.25 10.31 0.47
CA PHE A 45 -9.05 11.50 0.82
C PHE A 45 -8.40 12.44 1.83
N THR A 46 -7.22 12.16 2.38
CA THR A 46 -6.56 13.08 3.34
C THR A 46 -6.26 14.44 2.74
N VAL A 47 -5.80 14.53 1.48
CA VAL A 47 -5.57 15.82 0.82
C VAL A 47 -6.90 16.58 0.65
N SER A 48 -7.97 15.88 0.26
CA SER A 48 -9.33 16.44 0.18
C SER A 48 -9.78 17.01 1.53
N PHE A 49 -9.58 16.23 2.60
CA PHE A 49 -9.90 16.61 3.97
C PHE A 49 -9.11 17.84 4.41
N LEU A 50 -7.81 17.84 4.26
CA LEU A 50 -6.95 18.98 4.65
C LEU A 50 -7.33 20.25 3.90
N ARG A 51 -7.53 20.16 2.58
CA ARG A 51 -7.90 21.31 1.76
C ARG A 51 -9.25 21.93 2.16
N SER A 52 -10.22 21.13 2.55
CA SER A 52 -11.52 21.63 3.00
C SER A 52 -11.45 22.42 4.32
N TYR A 53 -10.42 22.17 5.12
CA TYR A 53 -10.11 22.93 6.33
C TYR A 53 -9.11 24.08 6.09
N GLY A 54 -8.82 24.43 4.84
CA GLY A 54 -8.03 25.62 4.47
C GLY A 54 -6.53 25.36 4.32
N PHE A 55 -6.05 24.14 4.45
CA PHE A 55 -4.63 23.82 4.16
C PHE A 55 -4.33 24.03 2.68
N SER A 56 -3.17 24.61 2.38
CA SER A 56 -2.65 24.72 1.01
C SER A 56 -2.22 23.36 0.47
N ASN A 57 -1.98 23.27 -0.85
CA ASN A 57 -1.44 22.04 -1.42
C ASN A 57 -0.03 21.73 -0.89
N GLY A 58 0.79 22.78 -0.65
CA GLY A 58 2.12 22.63 -0.04
C GLY A 58 2.08 22.07 1.36
N GLU A 59 1.16 22.55 2.21
CA GLU A 59 0.95 22.01 3.56
C GLU A 59 0.45 20.56 3.50
N ALA A 60 -0.55 20.26 2.67
CA ALA A 60 -1.05 18.92 2.48
C ALA A 60 0.03 17.95 1.95
N GLY A 61 0.83 18.41 0.98
CA GLY A 61 1.98 17.67 0.45
C GLY A 61 3.05 17.39 1.52
N THR A 62 3.31 18.37 2.39
CA THR A 62 4.24 18.23 3.53
C THR A 62 3.73 17.17 4.51
N ILE A 63 2.44 17.21 4.87
CA ILE A 63 1.81 16.23 5.75
C ILE A 63 1.92 14.82 5.16
N CYS A 64 1.59 14.64 3.87
CA CYS A 64 1.72 13.35 3.19
C CYS A 64 3.18 12.89 3.12
N ALA A 65 4.13 13.78 2.85
CA ALA A 65 5.55 13.45 2.78
C ALA A 65 6.10 13.03 4.16
N LEU A 66 5.78 13.75 5.22
CA LEU A 66 6.15 13.40 6.59
C LEU A 66 5.52 12.07 7.03
N SER A 67 4.27 11.81 6.64
CA SER A 67 3.61 10.52 6.89
C SER A 67 4.37 9.36 6.23
N ASN A 68 4.80 9.53 4.99
CA ASN A 68 5.60 8.52 4.27
C ASN A 68 6.99 8.34 4.92
N LEU A 69 7.66 9.42 5.31
CA LEU A 69 8.96 9.37 5.99
C LEU A 69 8.87 8.62 7.32
N LEU A 70 7.91 8.99 8.17
CA LEU A 70 7.72 8.35 9.47
C LEU A 70 7.22 6.91 9.32
N GLY A 71 6.36 6.64 8.34
CA GLY A 71 5.91 5.30 8.00
C GLY A 71 7.06 4.39 7.58
N LEU A 72 7.93 4.85 6.69
CA LEU A 72 9.11 4.11 6.24
C LEU A 72 10.11 3.89 7.37
N ALA A 73 10.49 4.95 8.09
CA ALA A 73 11.41 4.88 9.22
C ALA A 73 10.88 3.96 10.33
N GLY A 74 9.60 4.10 10.66
CA GLY A 74 8.93 3.26 11.66
C GLY A 74 8.86 1.79 11.23
N THR A 75 8.58 1.50 9.98
CA THR A 75 8.58 0.14 9.44
C THR A 75 9.94 -0.53 9.62
N ILE A 76 11.03 0.17 9.27
CA ILE A 76 12.39 -0.35 9.43
C ILE A 76 12.72 -0.56 10.92
N PHE A 77 12.43 0.44 11.75
CA PHE A 77 12.72 0.38 13.19
C PHE A 77 11.95 -0.74 13.90
N LEU A 78 10.62 -0.85 13.64
CA LEU A 78 9.79 -1.89 14.23
C LEU A 78 10.18 -3.28 13.73
N GLY A 79 10.55 -3.42 12.44
CA GLY A 79 11.09 -4.66 11.90
C GLY A 79 12.32 -5.13 12.66
N LEU A 80 13.29 -4.24 12.87
CA LEU A 80 14.52 -4.55 13.63
C LEU A 80 14.24 -4.94 15.09
N LEU A 81 13.26 -4.30 15.74
CA LEU A 81 12.88 -4.63 17.11
C LEU A 81 12.21 -6.01 17.20
N LEU A 82 11.33 -6.31 16.25
CA LEU A 82 10.66 -7.63 16.15
C LEU A 82 11.67 -8.74 15.87
N ASP A 83 12.61 -8.53 14.95
CA ASP A 83 13.61 -9.53 14.59
C ASP A 83 14.60 -9.80 15.73
N ARG A 84 14.90 -8.80 16.54
CA ARG A 84 15.69 -8.96 17.77
C ARG A 84 14.90 -9.49 18.96
N LYS A 85 13.63 -9.85 18.79
CA LYS A 85 12.70 -10.31 19.84
C LYS A 85 12.58 -9.34 21.03
N LYS A 86 12.82 -8.03 20.80
CA LYS A 86 12.67 -6.99 21.83
C LYS A 86 11.22 -6.60 22.08
N ILE A 87 10.37 -6.80 21.07
CA ILE A 87 8.93 -6.56 21.14
C ILE A 87 8.19 -7.72 20.46
N HIS A 88 6.94 -7.92 20.83
CA HIS A 88 6.07 -8.93 20.27
C HIS A 88 5.11 -8.32 19.25
N LEU A 89 4.85 -9.04 18.15
CA LEU A 89 4.01 -8.57 17.03
C LEU A 89 2.60 -8.19 17.50
N TYR A 90 2.05 -9.01 18.39
CA TYR A 90 0.65 -8.88 18.80
C TYR A 90 0.38 -7.63 19.65
N PRO A 91 1.09 -7.38 20.77
CA PRO A 91 0.97 -6.11 21.52
C PRO A 91 1.25 -4.88 20.67
N LEU A 92 2.21 -4.99 19.71
CA LEU A 92 2.53 -3.90 18.80
C LEU A 92 1.36 -3.56 17.88
N LEU A 93 0.66 -4.55 17.33
CA LEU A 93 -0.53 -4.32 16.50
C LEU A 93 -1.65 -3.66 17.32
N ILE A 94 -1.91 -4.09 18.56
CA ILE A 94 -2.89 -3.46 19.44
C ILE A 94 -2.51 -2.00 19.69
N PHE A 95 -1.26 -1.74 20.08
CA PHE A 95 -0.79 -0.39 20.35
C PHE A 95 -0.90 0.52 19.11
N ALA A 96 -0.49 0.03 17.94
CA ALA A 96 -0.57 0.78 16.69
C ALA A 96 -2.00 1.19 16.36
N HIS A 97 -2.95 0.24 16.37
CA HIS A 97 -4.35 0.55 16.06
C HIS A 97 -5.01 1.42 17.15
N PHE A 98 -4.62 1.25 18.40
CA PHE A 98 -5.12 2.11 19.48
C PHE A 98 -4.65 3.56 19.29
N MET A 99 -3.38 3.78 19.00
CA MET A 99 -2.85 5.12 18.69
C MET A 99 -3.49 5.71 17.43
N GLN A 100 -3.71 4.89 16.41
CA GLN A 100 -4.39 5.32 15.18
C GLN A 100 -5.85 5.73 15.46
N ALA A 101 -6.58 4.94 16.25
CA ALA A 101 -7.94 5.26 16.63
C ALA A 101 -8.04 6.58 17.43
N ILE A 102 -7.11 6.81 18.36
CA ILE A 102 -7.02 8.08 19.10
C ILE A 102 -6.79 9.25 18.14
N ALA A 103 -5.79 9.16 17.25
CA ALA A 103 -5.48 10.22 16.30
C ALA A 103 -6.68 10.54 15.39
N ILE A 104 -7.37 9.51 14.90
CA ILE A 104 -8.56 9.70 14.04
C ILE A 104 -9.74 10.27 14.85
N SER A 105 -9.91 9.88 16.13
CA SER A 105 -10.93 10.45 17.01
C SER A 105 -10.70 11.94 17.25
N PHE A 106 -9.45 12.36 17.41
CA PHE A 106 -9.12 13.79 17.49
C PHE A 106 -9.44 14.53 16.20
N LEU A 107 -9.20 13.94 15.02
CA LEU A 107 -9.60 14.51 13.74
C LEU A 107 -11.13 14.67 13.65
N PHE A 108 -11.88 13.69 14.14
CA PHE A 108 -13.34 13.75 14.13
C PHE A 108 -13.90 14.88 15.03
N LEU A 109 -13.30 15.09 16.20
CA LEU A 109 -13.79 16.04 17.19
C LEU A 109 -13.25 17.47 17.01
N HIS A 110 -12.05 17.65 16.48
CA HIS A 110 -11.30 18.90 16.51
C HIS A 110 -10.67 19.28 15.16
N ALA A 111 -11.23 18.80 14.03
CA ALA A 111 -10.70 19.14 12.72
C ALA A 111 -10.76 20.65 12.46
N GLY A 112 -9.67 21.20 11.97
CA GLY A 112 -9.50 22.61 11.60
C GLY A 112 -8.14 22.86 10.98
N HIS A 113 -7.86 24.07 10.53
CA HIS A 113 -6.53 24.48 10.08
C HIS A 113 -5.60 24.66 11.28
N SER A 114 -5.04 23.58 11.79
CA SER A 114 -4.24 23.55 13.00
C SER A 114 -3.12 22.51 12.96
N ALA A 115 -2.07 22.73 13.75
CA ALA A 115 -0.99 21.76 13.92
C ALA A 115 -1.50 20.39 14.47
N VAL A 116 -2.55 20.40 15.30
CA VAL A 116 -3.17 19.18 15.82
C VAL A 116 -3.73 18.33 14.69
N THR A 117 -4.49 18.93 13.75
CA THR A 117 -5.01 18.24 12.57
C THR A 117 -3.87 17.65 11.74
N ALA A 118 -2.80 18.42 11.49
CA ALA A 118 -1.63 17.96 10.75
C ALA A 118 -0.97 16.74 11.43
N VAL A 119 -0.70 16.83 12.74
CA VAL A 119 -0.08 15.74 13.53
C VAL A 119 -0.96 14.48 13.53
N CYS A 120 -2.27 14.63 13.70
CA CYS A 120 -3.20 13.49 13.68
C CYS A 120 -3.26 12.82 12.30
N CYS A 121 -3.25 13.59 11.20
CA CYS A 121 -3.17 13.05 9.83
C CYS A 121 -1.84 12.31 9.62
N ILE A 122 -0.70 12.92 10.00
CA ILE A 122 0.63 12.31 9.89
C ILE A 122 0.65 10.99 10.67
N THR A 123 0.21 11.00 11.91
CA THR A 123 0.19 9.82 12.79
C THR A 123 -0.66 8.70 12.20
N SER A 124 -1.88 9.02 11.77
CA SER A 124 -2.83 8.02 11.23
C SER A 124 -2.31 7.37 9.95
N MET A 125 -1.76 8.16 9.02
CA MET A 125 -1.18 7.67 7.77
C MET A 125 0.12 6.88 8.01
N ALA A 126 1.02 7.37 8.85
CA ALA A 126 2.28 6.71 9.17
C ALA A 126 2.03 5.34 9.82
N ILE A 127 1.11 5.25 10.79
CA ILE A 127 0.73 3.98 11.40
C ILE A 127 0.15 3.02 10.36
N SER A 128 -0.72 3.50 9.45
CA SER A 128 -1.26 2.66 8.39
C SER A 128 -0.16 2.05 7.50
N LEU A 129 0.88 2.82 7.17
CA LEU A 129 2.05 2.32 6.43
C LEU A 129 2.85 1.27 7.23
N MET A 130 3.05 1.48 8.54
CA MET A 130 3.77 0.55 9.42
C MET A 130 3.02 -0.77 9.62
N VAL A 131 1.70 -0.74 9.65
CA VAL A 131 0.85 -1.92 9.91
C VAL A 131 0.86 -2.91 8.76
N ASN A 132 1.01 -2.47 7.50
CA ASN A 132 0.99 -3.37 6.34
C ASN A 132 2.03 -4.51 6.44
N PRO A 133 3.33 -4.25 6.63
CA PRO A 133 4.32 -5.32 6.79
C PRO A 133 4.09 -6.16 8.05
N LEU A 134 3.50 -5.60 9.10
CA LEU A 134 3.14 -6.37 10.30
C LEU A 134 2.05 -7.41 10.01
N TYR A 135 1.07 -7.07 9.16
CA TYR A 135 0.06 -8.04 8.70
C TYR A 135 0.64 -9.12 7.78
N ILE A 136 1.64 -8.79 6.97
CA ILE A 136 2.38 -9.80 6.19
C ILE A 136 3.10 -10.76 7.15
N LYS A 137 3.80 -10.24 8.15
CA LYS A 137 4.46 -11.06 9.18
C LYS A 137 3.45 -11.93 9.96
N LEU A 138 2.27 -11.38 10.28
CA LEU A 138 1.19 -12.13 10.91
C LEU A 138 0.75 -13.33 10.03
N SER A 139 0.62 -13.16 8.71
CA SER A 139 0.24 -14.26 7.82
C SER A 139 1.30 -15.35 7.76
N VAL A 140 2.58 -15.00 7.80
CA VAL A 140 3.70 -15.93 7.85
C VAL A 140 3.64 -16.73 9.15
N ASN A 141 3.45 -16.06 10.29
CA ASN A 141 3.35 -16.74 11.59
C ASN A 141 2.14 -17.70 11.64
N LEU A 142 0.98 -17.28 11.12
CA LEU A 142 -0.20 -18.13 11.02
C LEU A 142 0.06 -19.40 10.17
N ASN A 143 0.76 -19.26 9.05
CA ASN A 143 1.08 -20.38 8.18
C ASN A 143 2.09 -21.35 8.83
N HIS A 144 3.08 -20.84 9.56
CA HIS A 144 4.01 -21.71 10.32
C HIS A 144 3.29 -22.52 11.39
N ALA A 145 2.27 -21.96 12.03
CA ALA A 145 1.45 -22.65 13.03
C ALA A 145 0.38 -23.60 12.43
N LYS A 146 0.53 -24.01 11.16
CA LYS A 146 -0.41 -24.85 10.39
C LYS A 146 -1.82 -24.25 10.20
N ASN A 147 -2.04 -23.00 10.59
CA ASN A 147 -3.24 -22.22 10.28
C ASN A 147 -3.12 -21.65 8.88
N THR A 148 -3.21 -22.48 7.84
CA THR A 148 -2.94 -22.14 6.44
C THR A 148 -3.82 -21.00 5.94
N VAL A 149 -3.31 -19.77 6.05
CA VAL A 149 -3.95 -18.57 5.51
C VAL A 149 -3.55 -18.41 4.05
N ASN A 150 -4.52 -18.30 3.16
CA ASN A 150 -4.24 -17.94 1.77
C ASN A 150 -4.04 -16.43 1.68
N PHE A 151 -2.78 -15.97 1.78
CA PHE A 151 -2.42 -14.57 1.70
C PHE A 151 -2.92 -13.92 0.39
N GLY A 152 -2.79 -14.61 -0.75
CA GLY A 152 -3.21 -14.07 -2.05
C GLY A 152 -4.72 -13.81 -2.10
N LEU A 153 -5.53 -14.72 -1.61
CA LEU A 153 -6.99 -14.56 -1.56
C LEU A 153 -7.39 -13.42 -0.60
N SER A 154 -6.81 -13.39 0.60
CA SER A 154 -7.08 -12.33 1.58
C SER A 154 -6.64 -10.96 1.09
N ARG A 155 -5.48 -10.89 0.40
CA ARG A 155 -4.99 -9.65 -0.22
C ARG A 155 -5.86 -9.21 -1.40
N GLY A 156 -6.38 -10.15 -2.18
CA GLY A 156 -7.35 -9.89 -3.26
C GLY A 156 -8.65 -9.30 -2.73
N ALA A 157 -9.21 -9.88 -1.65
CA ALA A 157 -10.38 -9.33 -0.96
C ALA A 157 -10.12 -7.90 -0.44
N GLY A 158 -8.91 -7.64 0.08
CA GLY A 158 -8.47 -6.30 0.47
C GLY A 158 -8.45 -5.32 -0.71
N SER A 159 -8.02 -5.72 -1.90
CA SER A 159 -8.03 -4.85 -3.10
C SER A 159 -9.44 -4.47 -3.52
N LEU A 160 -10.39 -5.41 -3.48
CA LEU A 160 -11.80 -5.12 -3.75
C LEU A 160 -12.37 -4.17 -2.69
N SER A 161 -12.03 -4.37 -1.43
CA SER A 161 -12.43 -3.48 -0.34
C SER A 161 -11.88 -2.08 -0.50
N PHE A 162 -10.60 -1.93 -0.90
CA PHE A 162 -10.02 -0.63 -1.23
C PHE A 162 -10.82 0.11 -2.30
N ALA A 163 -11.08 -0.56 -3.42
CA ALA A 163 -11.83 0.02 -4.53
C ALA A 163 -13.23 0.47 -4.08
N PHE A 164 -13.99 -0.44 -3.45
CA PHE A 164 -15.35 -0.15 -2.99
C PHE A 164 -15.38 0.97 -1.94
N SER A 165 -14.44 0.96 -0.98
CA SER A 165 -14.37 1.98 0.07
C SER A 165 -14.02 3.36 -0.50
N ALA A 166 -13.14 3.44 -1.50
CA ALA A 166 -12.84 4.68 -2.18
C ALA A 166 -14.08 5.26 -2.87
N TRP A 167 -14.80 4.42 -3.62
CA TRP A 167 -16.04 4.81 -4.30
C TRP A 167 -17.11 5.29 -3.31
N LEU A 168 -17.37 4.50 -2.27
CA LEU A 168 -18.37 4.82 -1.25
C LEU A 168 -18.01 6.11 -0.50
N THR A 169 -16.75 6.26 -0.08
CA THR A 169 -16.28 7.46 0.62
C THR A 169 -16.45 8.71 -0.24
N GLY A 170 -16.15 8.62 -1.54
CA GLY A 170 -16.34 9.74 -2.47
C GLY A 170 -17.80 10.19 -2.56
N ILE A 171 -18.76 9.26 -2.63
CA ILE A 171 -20.20 9.56 -2.61
C ILE A 171 -20.59 10.18 -1.26
N LEU A 172 -20.20 9.56 -0.15
CA LEU A 172 -20.56 10.06 1.18
C LEU A 172 -20.02 11.47 1.45
N ILE A 173 -18.81 11.80 0.98
CA ILE A 173 -18.27 13.16 1.10
C ILE A 173 -19.10 14.14 0.25
N GLN A 174 -19.51 13.73 -0.94
CA GLN A 174 -20.30 14.57 -1.85
C GLN A 174 -21.69 14.86 -1.27
N ASP A 175 -22.33 13.88 -0.65
CA ASP A 175 -23.71 13.98 -0.15
C ASP A 175 -23.79 14.62 1.25
N PHE A 176 -22.76 14.43 2.08
CA PHE A 176 -22.74 14.94 3.45
C PHE A 176 -21.65 16.00 3.66
N SER A 177 -20.42 15.60 3.87
CA SER A 177 -19.27 16.49 4.02
C SER A 177 -17.96 15.72 4.15
N VAL A 178 -16.83 16.44 4.11
CA VAL A 178 -15.49 15.86 4.34
C VAL A 178 -15.30 15.29 5.77
N ALA A 179 -16.15 15.66 6.73
CA ALA A 179 -16.16 15.07 8.07
C ALA A 179 -16.46 13.55 8.07
N VAL A 180 -16.96 13.02 6.95
CA VAL A 180 -17.09 11.58 6.71
C VAL A 180 -15.71 10.89 6.73
N VAL A 181 -14.62 11.55 6.35
CA VAL A 181 -13.28 10.92 6.26
C VAL A 181 -12.82 10.32 7.60
N PRO A 182 -12.72 11.07 8.71
CA PRO A 182 -12.35 10.48 10.00
C PRO A 182 -13.42 9.49 10.51
N PHE A 183 -14.69 9.70 10.24
CA PHE A 183 -15.74 8.76 10.60
C PHE A 183 -15.56 7.40 9.88
N ALA A 184 -15.41 7.41 8.56
CA ALA A 184 -15.15 6.21 7.75
C ALA A 184 -13.86 5.51 8.18
N ALA A 185 -12.79 6.26 8.51
CA ALA A 185 -11.57 5.68 9.04
C ALA A 185 -11.78 4.99 10.40
N LEU A 186 -12.56 5.56 11.32
CA LEU A 186 -12.90 4.93 12.60
C LEU A 186 -13.70 3.65 12.42
N THR A 187 -14.67 3.61 11.50
CA THR A 187 -15.46 2.39 11.23
C THR A 187 -14.63 1.22 10.73
N THR A 188 -13.41 1.47 10.26
CA THR A 188 -12.47 0.43 9.84
C THR A 188 -11.43 0.09 10.91
N VAL A 189 -10.88 1.08 11.62
CA VAL A 189 -9.81 0.88 12.62
C VAL A 189 -10.34 0.24 13.89
N VAL A 190 -11.51 0.65 14.38
CA VAL A 190 -12.09 0.11 15.62
C VAL A 190 -12.39 -1.39 15.52
N PRO A 191 -13.02 -1.91 14.45
CA PRO A 191 -13.16 -3.35 14.28
C PRO A 191 -11.82 -4.10 14.13
N GLN A 192 -10.80 -3.51 13.47
CA GLN A 192 -9.46 -4.11 13.42
C GLN A 192 -8.90 -4.31 14.83
N LEU A 193 -8.95 -3.26 15.65
CA LEU A 193 -8.51 -3.32 17.05
C LEU A 193 -9.27 -4.39 17.83
N PHE A 194 -10.59 -4.46 17.67
CA PHE A 194 -11.44 -5.47 18.34
C PHE A 194 -11.08 -6.90 17.91
N ILE A 195 -10.91 -7.15 16.60
CA ILE A 195 -10.53 -8.47 16.07
C ILE A 195 -9.17 -8.88 16.61
N ILE A 196 -8.19 -7.98 16.61
CA ILE A 196 -6.84 -8.26 17.13
C ILE A 196 -6.95 -8.55 18.63
N PHE A 197 -7.66 -7.75 19.40
CA PHE A 197 -7.82 -7.94 20.84
C PHE A 197 -8.48 -9.28 21.20
N THR A 198 -9.51 -9.69 20.49
CA THR A 198 -10.22 -10.97 20.71
C THR A 198 -9.48 -12.18 20.18
N ALA A 199 -8.47 -12.00 19.33
CA ALA A 199 -7.66 -13.09 18.78
C ALA A 199 -6.44 -13.46 19.65
N LYS A 200 -6.27 -12.82 20.83
CA LYS A 200 -5.08 -12.86 21.68
C LYS A 200 -4.60 -14.28 22.02
N GLY A 201 -5.48 -15.20 22.34
CA GLY A 201 -5.09 -16.57 22.71
C GLY A 201 -4.50 -17.40 21.55
N GLY A 202 -5.06 -17.26 20.34
CA GLY A 202 -4.63 -18.04 19.18
C GLY A 202 -3.41 -17.49 18.45
N PHE A 203 -3.12 -16.17 18.57
CA PHE A 203 -1.99 -15.54 17.89
C PHE A 203 -0.72 -15.42 18.76
N ALA A 204 -0.86 -15.35 20.09
CA ALA A 204 0.27 -15.16 21.01
C ALA A 204 1.13 -16.42 21.20
N GLU A 205 0.55 -17.60 21.12
CA GLU A 205 1.29 -18.88 21.23
C GLU A 205 2.20 -19.15 20.02
N MET A 206 1.89 -18.54 18.87
CA MET A 206 2.58 -18.77 17.59
C MET A 206 3.90 -18.01 17.45
N GLU A 207 4.20 -17.06 18.33
CA GLU A 207 5.39 -16.19 18.22
C GLU A 207 6.67 -16.85 18.75
N LYS A 208 6.56 -18.03 19.39
CA LYS A 208 7.69 -18.67 20.08
C LYS A 208 8.72 -19.34 19.16
N ASP A 209 8.36 -19.66 17.90
CA ASP A 209 9.15 -20.56 17.05
C ASP A 209 9.78 -19.95 15.79
N THR A 210 9.69 -18.64 15.54
CA THR A 210 10.35 -18.04 14.36
C THR A 210 11.85 -17.85 14.62
N ALA A 211 12.67 -18.67 13.96
CA ALA A 211 14.12 -18.55 13.95
C ALA A 211 14.56 -17.21 13.36
N ALA A 212 15.58 -16.58 13.98
CA ALA A 212 16.22 -15.39 13.46
C ALA A 212 16.80 -15.69 12.05
N GLN A 213 16.44 -14.90 11.06
CA GLN A 213 17.08 -14.98 9.75
C GLN A 213 18.55 -14.56 9.89
N ASN A 214 19.44 -15.26 9.19
CA ASN A 214 20.87 -14.95 9.14
C ASN A 214 21.10 -13.49 8.77
N PRO A 215 22.12 -12.82 9.34
CA PRO A 215 22.52 -11.49 8.93
C PRO A 215 23.00 -11.56 7.47
N GLY A 216 22.16 -11.06 6.56
CA GLY A 216 22.48 -11.02 5.14
C GLY A 216 23.66 -10.10 4.83
N ILE A 217 24.16 -10.19 3.59
CA ILE A 217 25.24 -9.34 3.05
C ILE A 217 24.97 -7.86 3.36
N SER A 218 26.01 -7.10 3.67
CA SER A 218 25.95 -5.65 3.89
C SER A 218 25.27 -4.95 2.71
N LEU A 219 24.44 -3.93 2.95
CA LEU A 219 23.78 -3.14 1.90
C LEU A 219 24.80 -2.58 0.90
N PHE A 220 25.95 -2.12 1.37
CA PHE A 220 27.00 -1.59 0.52
C PHE A 220 27.54 -2.66 -0.45
N SER A 221 27.86 -3.85 0.07
CA SER A 221 28.30 -4.97 -0.76
C SER A 221 27.26 -5.43 -1.77
N PHE A 222 25.97 -5.40 -1.36
CA PHE A 222 24.85 -5.70 -2.26
C PHE A 222 24.77 -4.71 -3.44
N PHE A 223 24.88 -3.39 -3.17
CA PHE A 223 24.83 -2.37 -4.22
C PHE A 223 26.02 -2.44 -5.17
N MET A 224 27.22 -2.72 -4.64
CA MET A 224 28.42 -2.89 -5.48
C MET A 224 28.33 -4.14 -6.36
N GLY A 225 27.68 -5.19 -5.90
CA GLY A 225 27.48 -6.43 -6.64
C GLY A 225 26.39 -6.36 -7.72
N HIS A 226 25.47 -5.36 -7.63
CA HIS A 226 24.31 -5.27 -8.52
C HIS A 226 24.09 -3.86 -9.08
N PRO A 227 25.02 -3.27 -9.87
CA PRO A 227 24.92 -1.88 -10.32
C PRO A 227 23.71 -1.60 -11.22
N LEU A 228 23.30 -2.54 -12.08
CA LEU A 228 22.11 -2.38 -12.91
C LEU A 228 20.82 -2.42 -12.07
N PHE A 229 20.80 -3.18 -10.97
CA PHE A 229 19.69 -3.15 -10.04
C PHE A 229 19.58 -1.79 -9.32
N VAL A 230 20.71 -1.15 -8.99
CA VAL A 230 20.69 0.23 -8.43
C VAL A 230 20.07 1.21 -9.42
N VAL A 231 20.44 1.15 -10.70
CA VAL A 231 19.83 1.98 -11.75
C VAL A 231 18.33 1.71 -11.87
N LEU A 232 17.91 0.44 -11.80
CA LEU A 232 16.51 0.05 -11.84
C LEU A 232 15.71 0.69 -10.69
N ILE A 233 16.19 0.58 -9.45
CA ILE A 233 15.44 1.11 -8.28
C ILE A 233 15.41 2.64 -8.25
N LEU A 234 16.44 3.33 -8.78
CA LEU A 234 16.39 4.79 -8.98
C LEU A 234 15.33 5.17 -10.02
N GLY A 235 15.21 4.42 -11.11
CA GLY A 235 14.16 4.61 -12.09
C GLY A 235 12.76 4.34 -11.50
N ILE A 236 12.61 3.28 -10.70
CA ILE A 236 11.37 2.97 -9.96
C ILE A 236 11.02 4.13 -9.01
N ALA A 237 11.99 4.70 -8.30
CA ALA A 237 11.77 5.85 -7.44
C ALA A 237 11.16 7.03 -8.22
N ALA A 238 11.69 7.35 -9.41
CA ALA A 238 11.19 8.43 -10.25
C ALA A 238 9.78 8.13 -10.81
N LEU A 239 9.50 6.89 -11.22
CA LEU A 239 8.18 6.50 -11.70
C LEU A 239 7.11 6.58 -10.60
N PHE A 240 7.42 6.06 -9.40
CA PHE A 240 6.51 6.12 -8.27
C PHE A 240 6.37 7.53 -7.70
N ALA A 241 7.42 8.35 -7.77
CA ALA A 241 7.38 9.77 -7.49
C ALA A 241 6.24 10.44 -8.27
N ALA A 242 6.19 10.26 -9.58
CA ALA A 242 5.16 10.85 -10.42
C ALA A 242 3.78 10.18 -10.23
N ASN A 243 3.73 8.85 -10.19
CA ASN A 243 2.48 8.09 -10.08
C ASN A 243 1.73 8.37 -8.76
N ASN A 244 2.44 8.29 -7.62
CA ASN A 244 1.79 8.44 -6.32
C ASN A 244 1.50 9.90 -5.99
N THR A 245 2.25 10.85 -6.56
CA THR A 245 1.91 12.27 -6.47
C THR A 245 0.57 12.56 -7.15
N ILE A 246 0.31 11.97 -8.33
CA ILE A 246 -1.01 12.06 -8.98
C ILE A 246 -2.09 11.50 -8.06
N ASN A 247 -1.88 10.34 -7.46
CA ASN A 247 -2.85 9.71 -6.56
C ASN A 247 -3.12 10.59 -5.31
N ASN A 248 -2.08 11.17 -4.71
CA ASN A 248 -2.21 12.03 -3.53
C ASN A 248 -2.98 13.32 -3.83
N PHE A 249 -2.73 13.93 -5.00
CA PHE A 249 -3.40 15.17 -5.43
C PHE A 249 -4.52 14.93 -6.45
N LEU A 250 -5.08 13.71 -6.51
CA LEU A 250 -6.08 13.36 -7.51
C LEU A 250 -7.33 14.23 -7.43
N ILE A 251 -7.73 14.68 -6.23
CA ILE A 251 -8.83 15.63 -6.07
C ILE A 251 -8.57 16.96 -6.79
N VAL A 252 -7.33 17.46 -6.76
CA VAL A 252 -6.96 18.72 -7.43
C VAL A 252 -7.10 18.58 -8.94
N ILE A 253 -6.67 17.43 -9.47
CA ILE A 253 -6.76 17.08 -10.89
C ILE A 253 -8.24 16.90 -11.31
N VAL A 254 -9.02 16.20 -10.49
CA VAL A 254 -10.45 15.96 -10.73
C VAL A 254 -11.23 17.29 -10.74
N ASN A 255 -10.97 18.18 -9.78
CA ASN A 255 -11.63 19.49 -9.73
C ASN A 255 -11.28 20.38 -10.94
N GLU A 256 -10.02 20.36 -11.40
CA GLU A 256 -9.59 21.07 -12.61
C GLU A 256 -10.32 20.55 -13.87
N ALA A 257 -10.65 19.26 -13.92
CA ALA A 257 -11.41 18.63 -15.00
C ALA A 257 -12.94 18.81 -14.87
N GLY A 258 -13.42 19.56 -13.87
CA GLY A 258 -14.84 19.79 -13.60
C GLY A 258 -15.54 18.66 -12.84
N GLY A 259 -14.80 17.77 -12.19
CA GLY A 259 -15.33 16.71 -11.33
C GLY A 259 -15.49 17.14 -9.88
N ASN A 260 -15.90 16.20 -9.04
CA ASN A 260 -16.18 16.38 -7.62
C ASN A 260 -15.69 15.17 -6.79
N TYR A 261 -16.06 15.09 -5.51
CA TYR A 261 -15.64 14.01 -4.62
C TYR A 261 -16.20 12.63 -5.06
N ALA A 262 -17.42 12.57 -5.58
CA ALA A 262 -17.97 11.33 -6.13
C ALA A 262 -17.16 10.88 -7.36
N THR A 263 -16.74 11.82 -8.22
CA THR A 263 -15.84 11.56 -9.35
C THR A 263 -14.48 11.05 -8.88
N LEU A 264 -13.89 11.63 -7.81
CA LEU A 264 -12.65 11.15 -7.21
C LEU A 264 -12.76 9.70 -6.76
N GLY A 265 -13.82 9.38 -6.02
CA GLY A 265 -14.09 8.01 -5.54
C GLY A 265 -14.28 7.02 -6.70
N ALA A 266 -15.09 7.40 -7.71
CA ALA A 266 -15.32 6.59 -8.90
C ALA A 266 -14.04 6.37 -9.73
N LEU A 267 -13.20 7.39 -9.90
CA LEU A 267 -11.92 7.29 -10.61
C LEU A 267 -10.93 6.41 -9.85
N THR A 268 -10.86 6.53 -8.52
CA THR A 268 -10.01 5.67 -7.68
C THR A 268 -10.46 4.21 -7.73
N PHE A 269 -11.78 3.97 -7.69
CA PHE A 269 -12.35 2.64 -7.93
C PHE A 269 -11.96 2.08 -9.30
N PHE A 270 -12.11 2.89 -10.35
CA PHE A 270 -11.81 2.48 -11.71
C PHE A 270 -10.32 2.17 -11.90
N LEU A 271 -9.41 2.99 -11.33
CA LEU A 271 -7.97 2.73 -11.34
C LEU A 271 -7.64 1.35 -10.74
N ALA A 272 -8.24 1.00 -9.61
CA ALA A 272 -8.03 -0.31 -8.98
C ALA A 272 -8.65 -1.46 -9.82
N LEU A 273 -9.81 -1.23 -10.44
CA LEU A 273 -10.51 -2.24 -11.23
C LEU A 273 -9.72 -2.62 -12.50
N VAL A 274 -9.17 -1.64 -13.22
CA VAL A 274 -8.45 -1.87 -14.48
C VAL A 274 -7.09 -2.56 -14.31
N GLU A 275 -6.54 -2.63 -13.09
CA GLU A 275 -5.32 -3.39 -12.79
C GLU A 275 -5.53 -4.90 -12.89
N PHE A 276 -6.71 -5.38 -12.48
CA PHE A 276 -6.98 -6.80 -12.34
C PHE A 276 -6.85 -7.62 -13.65
N PRO A 277 -7.40 -7.20 -14.80
CA PRO A 277 -7.22 -7.91 -16.05
C PRO A 277 -5.75 -8.08 -16.47
N ALA A 278 -4.91 -7.06 -16.26
CA ALA A 278 -3.49 -7.14 -16.61
C ALA A 278 -2.71 -8.11 -15.71
N MET A 279 -3.01 -8.13 -14.41
CA MET A 279 -2.42 -9.11 -13.49
C MET A 279 -2.82 -10.54 -13.87
N LEU A 280 -4.08 -10.75 -14.25
CA LEU A 280 -4.57 -12.05 -14.69
C LEU A 280 -3.94 -12.51 -16.01
N LEU A 281 -3.81 -11.59 -16.98
CA LEU A 281 -3.14 -11.87 -18.25
C LEU A 281 -1.66 -12.19 -18.04
N TYR A 282 -0.97 -11.44 -17.17
CA TYR A 282 0.42 -11.72 -16.82
C TYR A 282 0.60 -13.14 -16.26
N SER A 283 -0.24 -13.56 -15.32
CA SER A 283 -0.15 -14.89 -14.71
C SER A 283 -0.29 -16.06 -15.71
N ARG A 284 -0.93 -15.82 -16.86
CA ARG A 284 -1.09 -16.80 -17.97
C ARG A 284 0.08 -16.80 -18.95
N GLN A 285 0.93 -15.76 -18.96
CA GLN A 285 1.99 -15.57 -19.96
C GLN A 285 3.36 -16.11 -19.50
N LYS A 286 3.44 -17.42 -19.21
CA LYS A 286 4.68 -18.09 -18.75
C LYS A 286 5.82 -18.14 -19.80
N LYS A 287 5.56 -17.81 -21.07
CA LYS A 287 6.53 -17.94 -22.18
C LYS A 287 7.47 -16.74 -22.33
N ARG A 288 7.12 -15.57 -21.82
CA ARG A 288 7.93 -14.34 -21.96
C ARG A 288 8.61 -14.00 -20.64
N ARG A 289 9.80 -13.39 -20.73
CA ARG A 289 10.58 -12.98 -19.56
C ARG A 289 9.89 -11.83 -18.82
N SER A 290 10.01 -11.81 -17.50
CA SER A 290 9.51 -10.73 -16.64
C SER A 290 10.00 -9.34 -17.06
N SER A 291 11.28 -9.24 -17.52
CA SER A 291 11.88 -8.00 -18.02
C SER A 291 11.14 -7.37 -19.21
N PHE A 292 10.50 -8.17 -20.09
CA PHE A 292 9.69 -7.65 -21.19
C PHE A 292 8.46 -6.90 -20.67
N PHE A 293 7.70 -7.52 -19.76
CA PHE A 293 6.51 -6.91 -19.18
C PHE A 293 6.86 -5.69 -18.32
N LEU A 294 7.99 -5.75 -17.60
CA LEU A 294 8.49 -4.62 -16.84
C LEU A 294 8.79 -3.40 -17.71
N ARG A 295 9.47 -3.59 -18.84
CA ARG A 295 9.75 -2.49 -19.78
C ARG A 295 8.48 -1.88 -20.36
N ILE A 296 7.48 -2.70 -20.68
CA ILE A 296 6.17 -2.21 -21.11
C ILE A 296 5.55 -1.38 -19.98
N SER A 297 5.55 -1.88 -18.75
CA SER A 297 4.95 -1.17 -17.62
C SER A 297 5.60 0.19 -17.39
N PHE A 298 6.93 0.29 -17.44
CA PHE A 298 7.65 1.55 -17.28
C PHE A 298 7.28 2.58 -18.35
N LEU A 299 7.15 2.14 -19.60
CA LEU A 299 6.69 3.01 -20.68
C LEU A 299 5.26 3.50 -20.43
N PHE A 300 4.37 2.59 -20.03
CA PHE A 300 2.97 2.95 -19.77
C PHE A 300 2.78 3.80 -18.52
N PHE A 301 3.69 3.78 -17.53
CA PHE A 301 3.68 4.78 -16.46
C PHE A 301 3.86 6.19 -17.02
N ALA A 302 4.84 6.41 -17.89
CA ALA A 302 5.08 7.72 -18.49
C ALA A 302 3.90 8.15 -19.39
N ILE A 303 3.37 7.23 -20.21
CA ILE A 303 2.19 7.48 -21.06
C ILE A 303 0.98 7.87 -20.21
N LYS A 304 0.70 7.13 -19.13
CA LYS A 304 -0.40 7.43 -18.22
C LYS A 304 -0.29 8.83 -17.64
N ILE A 305 0.86 9.19 -17.09
CA ILE A 305 1.08 10.49 -16.46
C ILE A 305 0.92 11.62 -17.49
N PHE A 306 1.46 11.45 -18.70
CA PHE A 306 1.26 12.37 -19.79
C PHE A 306 -0.21 12.49 -20.21
N ALA A 307 -0.93 11.37 -20.28
CA ALA A 307 -2.36 11.37 -20.60
C ALA A 307 -3.18 12.13 -19.55
N PHE A 308 -2.86 11.97 -18.24
CA PHE A 308 -3.46 12.79 -17.19
C PHE A 308 -3.17 14.29 -17.37
N ALA A 309 -1.95 14.65 -17.79
CA ALA A 309 -1.58 16.06 -18.05
C ALA A 309 -2.36 16.68 -19.22
N LEU A 310 -2.82 15.87 -20.16
CA LEU A 310 -3.62 16.31 -21.31
C LEU A 310 -5.13 16.27 -21.05
N SER A 311 -5.58 15.62 -19.97
CA SER A 311 -7.00 15.45 -19.65
C SER A 311 -7.62 16.77 -19.20
N LYS A 312 -8.62 17.26 -19.95
CA LYS A 312 -9.36 18.50 -19.68
C LYS A 312 -10.80 18.25 -19.20
N SER A 313 -11.22 17.01 -19.08
CA SER A 313 -12.57 16.63 -18.69
C SER A 313 -12.60 15.33 -17.94
N VAL A 314 -13.65 15.08 -17.16
CA VAL A 314 -13.82 13.84 -16.40
C VAL A 314 -13.75 12.59 -17.30
N PRO A 315 -14.41 12.51 -18.47
CA PRO A 315 -14.25 11.35 -19.36
C PRO A 315 -12.80 11.12 -19.82
N ALA A 316 -12.05 12.20 -20.07
CA ALA A 316 -10.63 12.10 -20.46
C ALA A 316 -9.77 11.54 -19.32
N LEU A 317 -10.07 11.87 -18.05
CA LEU A 317 -9.41 11.26 -16.88
C LEU A 317 -9.65 9.75 -16.79
N PHE A 318 -10.90 9.29 -17.01
CA PHE A 318 -11.21 7.86 -17.03
C PHE A 318 -10.51 7.15 -18.18
N LEU A 319 -10.44 7.76 -19.37
CA LEU A 319 -9.70 7.20 -20.51
C LEU A 319 -8.20 7.09 -20.20
N SER A 320 -7.61 8.11 -19.57
CA SER A 320 -6.22 8.10 -19.14
C SER A 320 -5.96 7.05 -18.04
N ALA A 321 -6.94 6.79 -17.19
CA ALA A 321 -6.86 5.78 -16.13
C ALA A 321 -6.78 4.34 -16.68
N VAL A 322 -7.24 4.08 -17.91
CA VAL A 322 -7.10 2.74 -18.55
C VAL A 322 -5.64 2.31 -18.62
N PHE A 323 -4.72 3.26 -18.83
CA PHE A 323 -3.28 2.96 -18.85
C PHE A 323 -2.72 2.43 -17.52
N GLN A 324 -3.46 2.56 -16.41
CA GLN A 324 -3.13 1.94 -15.12
C GLN A 324 -2.98 0.42 -15.24
N SER A 325 -3.80 -0.21 -16.08
CA SER A 325 -3.73 -1.64 -16.36
C SER A 325 -2.34 -2.07 -16.82
N LEU A 326 -1.79 -1.38 -17.82
CA LEU A 326 -0.49 -1.71 -18.41
C LEU A 326 0.70 -1.10 -17.65
N SER A 327 0.47 -0.10 -16.81
CA SER A 327 1.50 0.46 -15.91
C SER A 327 1.56 -0.33 -14.61
N PHE A 328 0.82 0.05 -13.59
CA PHE A 328 0.87 -0.55 -12.25
C PHE A 328 0.39 -2.00 -12.22
N GLY A 329 -0.64 -2.35 -13.03
CA GLY A 329 -1.18 -3.70 -13.11
C GLY A 329 -0.16 -4.74 -13.61
N LEU A 330 0.67 -4.40 -14.61
CA LEU A 330 1.77 -5.27 -15.06
C LEU A 330 3.00 -5.18 -14.15
N TYR A 331 3.31 -3.98 -13.62
CA TYR A 331 4.47 -3.76 -12.78
C TYR A 331 4.47 -4.69 -11.56
N THR A 332 3.36 -4.77 -10.85
CA THR A 332 3.27 -5.44 -9.56
C THR A 332 3.73 -6.91 -9.59
N PRO A 333 3.23 -7.78 -10.47
CA PRO A 333 3.74 -9.15 -10.56
C PRO A 333 5.11 -9.22 -11.26
N ALA A 334 5.34 -8.40 -12.28
CA ALA A 334 6.54 -8.50 -13.09
C ALA A 334 7.82 -8.08 -12.34
N VAL A 335 7.74 -7.13 -11.40
CA VAL A 335 8.91 -6.72 -10.61
C VAL A 335 9.35 -7.81 -9.65
N VAL A 336 8.40 -8.53 -9.04
CA VAL A 336 8.68 -9.65 -8.13
C VAL A 336 9.38 -10.78 -8.89
N ASP A 337 8.82 -11.17 -10.03
CA ASP A 337 9.41 -12.23 -10.87
C ASP A 337 10.79 -11.82 -11.41
N TYR A 338 10.94 -10.56 -11.85
CA TYR A 338 12.23 -10.06 -12.34
C TYR A 338 13.30 -10.08 -11.27
N ILE A 339 12.99 -9.62 -10.05
CA ILE A 339 13.94 -9.67 -8.92
C ILE A 339 14.34 -11.11 -8.63
N ASN A 340 13.39 -12.04 -8.62
CA ASN A 340 13.67 -13.46 -8.39
C ASN A 340 14.45 -14.12 -9.55
N GLU A 341 14.40 -13.56 -10.78
CA GLU A 341 15.18 -14.05 -11.92
C GLU A 341 16.64 -13.56 -11.92
N VAL A 342 16.91 -12.37 -11.35
CA VAL A 342 18.25 -11.73 -11.49
C VAL A 342 19.03 -11.64 -10.17
N ILE A 343 18.35 -11.72 -9.03
CA ILE A 343 18.96 -11.64 -7.71
C ILE A 343 18.95 -13.03 -7.07
N PRO A 344 20.05 -13.47 -6.42
CA PRO A 344 20.10 -14.71 -5.68
C PRO A 344 18.96 -14.81 -4.65
N TYR A 345 18.46 -16.02 -4.45
CA TYR A 345 17.29 -16.27 -3.59
C TYR A 345 17.46 -15.70 -2.17
N GLU A 346 18.68 -15.80 -1.60
CA GLU A 346 19.00 -15.31 -0.26
C GLU A 346 18.86 -13.78 -0.13
N ASP A 347 19.06 -13.02 -1.21
CA ASP A 347 18.98 -11.57 -1.27
C ASP A 347 17.69 -11.03 -1.91
N SER A 348 16.83 -11.90 -2.47
CA SER A 348 15.61 -11.51 -3.19
C SER A 348 14.65 -10.67 -2.32
N ALA A 349 14.39 -11.08 -1.08
CA ALA A 349 13.55 -10.34 -0.15
C ALA A 349 14.11 -8.93 0.16
N LYS A 350 15.44 -8.83 0.31
CA LYS A 350 16.15 -7.56 0.51
C LYS A 350 15.99 -6.65 -0.72
N ALA A 351 16.17 -7.19 -1.92
CA ALA A 351 16.00 -6.45 -3.18
C ALA A 351 14.57 -5.92 -3.35
N GLN A 352 13.55 -6.73 -3.06
CA GLN A 352 12.14 -6.30 -3.09
C GLN A 352 11.87 -5.17 -2.07
N SER A 353 12.42 -5.29 -0.86
CA SER A 353 12.31 -4.26 0.18
C SER A 353 12.99 -2.95 -0.24
N LEU A 354 14.17 -3.02 -0.86
CA LEU A 354 14.89 -1.86 -1.39
C LEU A 354 14.11 -1.17 -2.53
N ALA A 355 13.56 -1.94 -3.47
CA ALA A 355 12.72 -1.38 -4.55
C ALA A 355 11.49 -0.65 -3.98
N SER A 356 10.82 -1.22 -2.98
CA SER A 356 9.68 -0.60 -2.29
C SER A 356 10.08 0.64 -1.50
N ALA A 357 11.21 0.61 -0.79
CA ALA A 357 11.73 1.75 -0.04
C ALA A 357 12.10 2.92 -0.98
N MET A 358 12.74 2.64 -2.11
CA MET A 358 13.09 3.66 -3.10
C MET A 358 11.85 4.27 -3.76
N ALA A 359 10.82 3.47 -4.03
CA ALA A 359 9.52 3.97 -4.48
C ALA A 359 8.88 4.93 -3.45
N ALA A 360 8.95 4.59 -2.15
CA ALA A 360 8.45 5.45 -1.07
C ALA A 360 9.24 6.75 -0.94
N VAL A 361 10.58 6.71 -1.05
CA VAL A 361 11.45 7.90 -1.04
C VAL A 361 11.12 8.81 -2.22
N GLY A 362 11.00 8.26 -3.43
CA GLY A 362 10.60 9.03 -4.62
C GLY A 362 9.23 9.70 -4.42
N THR A 363 8.24 8.95 -3.92
CA THR A 363 6.90 9.46 -3.60
C THR A 363 6.97 10.62 -2.60
N MET A 364 7.72 10.47 -1.51
CA MET A 364 7.87 11.49 -0.48
C MET A 364 8.39 12.81 -1.05
N ILE A 365 9.51 12.75 -1.78
CA ILE A 365 10.16 13.94 -2.36
C ILE A 365 9.22 14.64 -3.36
N ALA A 366 8.62 13.86 -4.26
CA ALA A 366 7.77 14.43 -5.30
C ALA A 366 6.44 14.97 -4.76
N THR A 367 5.82 14.31 -3.78
CA THR A 367 4.59 14.80 -3.15
C THR A 367 4.84 16.11 -2.42
N TYR A 368 5.94 16.22 -1.68
CA TYR A 368 6.36 17.47 -1.05
C TYR A 368 6.54 18.60 -2.09
N ALA A 369 7.39 18.39 -3.08
CA ALA A 369 7.69 19.39 -4.10
C ALA A 369 6.44 19.78 -4.90
N SER A 370 5.64 18.81 -5.33
CA SER A 370 4.44 19.05 -6.14
C SER A 370 3.36 19.78 -5.37
N GLY A 371 3.25 19.59 -4.04
CA GLY A 371 2.35 20.39 -3.22
C GLY A 371 2.62 21.87 -3.36
N PHE A 372 3.87 22.30 -3.16
CA PHE A 372 4.27 23.72 -3.34
C PHE A 372 4.18 24.20 -4.79
N MET A 373 4.43 23.30 -5.75
CA MET A 373 4.23 23.66 -7.17
C MET A 373 2.76 23.89 -7.48
N LEU A 374 1.83 23.09 -6.94
CA LEU A 374 0.39 23.25 -7.15
C LEU A 374 -0.18 24.53 -6.50
N ASP A 375 0.49 25.12 -5.54
CA ASP A 375 0.11 26.42 -4.97
C ASP A 375 0.53 27.62 -5.86
N ARG A 376 1.48 27.40 -6.81
CA ARG A 376 2.08 28.48 -7.62
C ARG A 376 1.86 28.33 -9.12
N PHE A 377 1.67 27.11 -9.59
CA PHE A 377 1.58 26.79 -11.01
C PHE A 377 0.27 26.06 -11.34
N PRO A 378 -0.24 26.19 -12.57
CA PRO A 378 -1.40 25.43 -13.03
C PRO A 378 -1.17 23.91 -12.91
N VAL A 379 -2.21 23.17 -12.60
CA VAL A 379 -2.18 21.69 -12.46
C VAL A 379 -1.50 21.03 -13.65
N LYS A 380 -1.83 21.47 -14.88
CA LYS A 380 -1.23 20.97 -16.12
C LYS A 380 0.30 21.09 -16.14
N ALA A 381 0.85 22.23 -15.67
CA ALA A 381 2.30 22.46 -15.64
C ALA A 381 2.99 21.47 -14.68
N VAL A 382 2.39 21.23 -13.51
CA VAL A 382 2.90 20.26 -12.53
C VAL A 382 2.84 18.84 -13.10
N LEU A 383 1.75 18.46 -13.75
CA LEU A 383 1.62 17.14 -14.39
C LEU A 383 2.61 16.95 -15.55
N LEU A 384 2.92 17.98 -16.32
CA LEU A 384 3.96 17.94 -17.36
C LEU A 384 5.36 17.76 -16.73
N ALA A 385 5.66 18.46 -15.64
CA ALA A 385 6.91 18.26 -14.91
C ALA A 385 7.04 16.82 -14.38
N LEU A 386 5.96 16.27 -13.80
CA LEU A 386 5.90 14.86 -13.40
C LEU A 386 6.03 13.89 -14.58
N THR A 387 5.55 14.29 -15.76
CA THR A 387 5.74 13.49 -16.99
C THR A 387 7.23 13.41 -17.36
N VAL A 388 7.96 14.52 -17.27
CA VAL A 388 9.42 14.52 -17.51
C VAL A 388 10.14 13.59 -16.52
N VAL A 389 9.79 13.65 -15.23
CA VAL A 389 10.32 12.75 -14.20
C VAL A 389 10.01 11.30 -14.53
N ALA A 390 8.77 11.00 -14.98
CA ALA A 390 8.37 9.64 -15.33
C ALA A 390 9.08 9.12 -16.59
N VAL A 391 9.27 9.96 -17.61
CA VAL A 391 10.02 9.58 -18.83
C VAL A 391 11.48 9.27 -18.49
N PHE A 392 12.10 10.11 -17.65
CA PHE A 392 13.45 9.85 -17.16
C PHE A 392 13.52 8.56 -16.34
N GLY A 393 12.56 8.37 -15.41
CA GLY A 393 12.43 7.15 -14.61
C GLY A 393 12.23 5.90 -15.47
N ALA A 394 11.40 5.97 -16.50
CA ALA A 394 11.20 4.87 -17.47
C ALA A 394 12.49 4.53 -18.21
N GLY A 395 13.22 5.54 -18.67
CA GLY A 395 14.52 5.36 -19.33
C GLY A 395 15.54 4.65 -18.44
N LEU A 396 15.71 5.11 -17.19
CA LEU A 396 16.58 4.48 -16.19
C LEU A 396 16.14 3.03 -15.89
N SER A 397 14.85 2.83 -15.67
CA SER A 397 14.31 1.50 -15.33
C SER A 397 14.48 0.51 -16.49
N ILE A 398 14.24 0.95 -17.73
CA ILE A 398 14.48 0.12 -18.93
C ILE A 398 15.97 -0.22 -19.08
N TRP A 399 16.86 0.75 -18.81
CA TRP A 399 18.29 0.50 -18.82
C TRP A 399 18.70 -0.48 -17.73
N GLY A 400 18.22 -0.31 -16.49
CA GLY A 400 18.48 -1.21 -15.36
C GLY A 400 17.98 -2.65 -15.57
N THR A 401 17.05 -2.88 -16.53
CA THR A 401 16.64 -4.25 -16.91
C THR A 401 17.49 -4.88 -18.02
N LYS A 402 18.58 -4.25 -18.45
CA LYS A 402 19.55 -4.90 -19.33
C LYS A 402 20.29 -5.99 -18.55
N ARG A 403 20.65 -7.08 -19.23
CA ARG A 403 21.47 -8.13 -18.60
C ARG A 403 22.89 -7.60 -18.38
N GLU A 404 23.40 -7.82 -17.18
CA GLU A 404 24.84 -7.88 -16.97
C GLU A 404 25.38 -9.05 -17.79
N LYS A 405 26.38 -8.76 -18.65
CA LYS A 405 27.05 -9.79 -19.47
C LYS A 405 28.00 -10.60 -18.61
#